data_0e2507b8b5b541ed6904a04365ee591c
#
_entry.id   0e2507b8b5b541ed6904a04365ee591c
#
_cell.length_a   1.000
_cell.length_b   1.000
_cell.length_c   1.000
_cell.angle_alpha   90.00
_cell.angle_beta   90.00
_cell.angle_gamma   90.00
#
_symmetry.space_group_name_H-M   'P 1'
#
loop_
_entity.id
_entity.type
_entity.pdbx_description
1 polymer ?
#
loop_
_entity_poly.entity_id
_entity_poly.type
_entity_poly.pdbx_seq_one_letter_code
_entity_poly.pdbx_strand_id
1 'polypeptide(L)'
;IRDSFLTYWTVFMSTLLNLEPTMLIAAIFAVLHVIFTLRVGGYRFSNNISLGDGGDKELLNRIRGHGNFIEQVPIALVLLLLNDLNGLSDMAMYTLGGVLLVSRIVHYLMITTRSLPMVLRPLSMIGTLGTILVSAFLLVF
;
A
#
# COMPACT_ATOMS: atom_id res chain seq x y z
N ILE A 1 -42.47 5.88 0.73
CA ILE A 1 -41.55 4.80 1.16
C ILE A 1 -40.73 4.29 -0.05
N ARG A 2 -41.38 4.01 -1.20
CA ARG A 2 -40.69 3.50 -2.40
C ARG A 2 -39.72 4.53 -3.00
N ASP A 3 -40.11 5.79 -3.04
CA ASP A 3 -39.26 6.87 -3.59
C ASP A 3 -38.07 7.16 -2.67
N SER A 4 -38.26 7.08 -1.35
CA SER A 4 -37.17 7.19 -0.38
C SER A 4 -36.15 6.05 -0.54
N PHE A 5 -36.62 4.82 -0.71
CA PHE A 5 -35.73 3.66 -0.92
C PHE A 5 -34.90 3.80 -2.21
N LEU A 6 -35.53 4.20 -3.32
CA LEU A 6 -34.84 4.42 -4.59
C LEU A 6 -33.80 5.55 -4.49
N THR A 7 -34.12 6.62 -3.77
CA THR A 7 -33.18 7.72 -3.52
C THR A 7 -31.98 7.26 -2.70
N TYR A 8 -32.21 6.52 -1.59
CA TYR A 8 -31.11 5.97 -0.79
C TYR A 8 -30.27 4.97 -1.58
N TRP A 9 -30.90 4.13 -2.42
CA TRP A 9 -30.19 3.17 -3.26
C TRP A 9 -29.34 3.84 -4.34
N THR A 10 -29.84 4.89 -4.98
CA THR A 10 -29.08 5.67 -5.98
C THR A 10 -27.91 6.40 -5.35
N VAL A 11 -28.10 7.01 -4.18
CA VAL A 11 -27.01 7.67 -3.44
C VAL A 11 -25.95 6.65 -3.00
N PHE A 12 -26.38 5.51 -2.45
CA PHE A 12 -25.48 4.42 -2.07
C PHE A 12 -24.66 3.91 -3.26
N MET A 13 -25.32 3.64 -4.39
CA MET A 13 -24.66 3.18 -5.61
C MET A 13 -23.73 4.24 -6.20
N SER A 14 -24.09 5.52 -6.17
CA SER A 14 -23.20 6.60 -6.64
C SER A 14 -21.98 6.75 -5.76
N THR A 15 -22.11 6.58 -4.45
CA THR A 15 -20.97 6.58 -3.52
C THR A 15 -20.04 5.40 -3.78
N LEU A 16 -20.58 4.20 -4.00
CA LEU A 16 -19.79 3.02 -4.37
C LEU A 16 -19.10 3.17 -5.74
N LEU A 17 -19.72 3.90 -6.66
CA LEU A 17 -19.14 4.17 -7.99
C LEU A 17 -18.05 5.26 -7.96
N ASN A 18 -17.98 6.06 -6.91
CA ASN A 18 -16.98 7.12 -6.72
C ASN A 18 -15.74 6.68 -5.92
N LEU A 19 -15.51 5.39 -5.74
CA LEU A 19 -14.28 4.85 -5.13
C LEU A 19 -13.09 4.79 -6.12
N GLU A 20 -13.11 5.60 -7.17
CA GLU A 20 -12.08 5.60 -8.21
C GLU A 20 -10.65 5.77 -7.64
N PRO A 21 -10.39 6.71 -6.70
CA PRO A 21 -9.07 6.84 -6.10
C PRO A 21 -8.61 5.57 -5.37
N THR A 22 -9.48 4.99 -4.53
CA THR A 22 -9.15 3.75 -3.81
C THR A 22 -8.91 2.58 -4.76
N MET A 23 -9.75 2.42 -5.79
CA MET A 23 -9.60 1.33 -6.77
C MET A 23 -8.27 1.42 -7.51
N LEU A 24 -7.89 2.62 -7.97
CA LEU A 24 -6.62 2.83 -8.66
C LEU A 24 -5.42 2.57 -7.74
N ILE A 25 -5.44 3.13 -6.53
CA ILE A 25 -4.38 2.96 -5.55
C ILE A 25 -4.23 1.47 -5.21
N ALA A 26 -5.32 0.78 -4.90
CA ALA A 26 -5.30 -0.64 -4.56
C ALA A 26 -4.79 -1.50 -5.73
N ALA A 27 -5.18 -1.21 -6.97
CA ALA A 27 -4.69 -1.91 -8.15
C ALA A 27 -3.17 -1.76 -8.32
N ILE A 28 -2.63 -0.56 -8.13
CA ILE A 28 -1.18 -0.32 -8.20
C ILE A 28 -0.45 -1.12 -7.10
N PHE A 29 -0.95 -1.10 -5.87
CA PHE A 29 -0.35 -1.86 -4.77
C PHE A 29 -0.46 -3.37 -4.96
N ALA A 30 -1.54 -3.87 -5.57
CA ALA A 30 -1.69 -5.28 -5.94
C ALA A 30 -0.62 -5.71 -6.96
N VAL A 31 -0.37 -4.90 -7.98
CA VAL A 31 0.71 -5.15 -8.96
C VAL A 31 2.07 -5.18 -8.28
N LEU A 32 2.37 -4.21 -7.41
CA LEU A 32 3.63 -4.18 -6.66
C LEU A 32 3.78 -5.42 -5.76
N HIS A 33 2.70 -5.83 -5.10
CA HIS A 33 2.70 -7.05 -4.29
C HIS A 33 3.09 -8.27 -5.11
N VAL A 34 2.50 -8.46 -6.28
CA VAL A 34 2.84 -9.56 -7.19
C VAL A 34 4.31 -9.49 -7.61
N ILE A 35 4.80 -8.30 -8.01
CA ILE A 35 6.20 -8.11 -8.39
C ILE A 35 7.14 -8.50 -7.25
N PHE A 36 6.90 -8.04 -6.04
CA PHE A 36 7.76 -8.32 -4.89
C PHE A 36 7.71 -9.80 -4.47
N THR A 37 6.54 -10.42 -4.56
CA THR A 37 6.37 -11.87 -4.33
C THR A 37 7.19 -12.67 -5.35
N LEU A 38 7.06 -12.36 -6.62
CA LEU A 38 7.79 -13.04 -7.70
C LEU A 38 9.31 -12.86 -7.59
N ARG A 39 9.78 -11.68 -7.12
CA ARG A 39 11.21 -11.45 -6.85
C ARG A 39 11.78 -12.36 -5.76
N VAL A 40 10.99 -12.69 -4.75
CA VAL A 40 11.39 -13.67 -3.71
C VAL A 40 11.31 -15.08 -4.26
N GLY A 41 10.16 -15.47 -4.83
CA GLY A 41 9.93 -16.84 -5.35
C GLY A 41 10.88 -17.20 -6.49
N GLY A 42 11.06 -16.32 -7.44
CA GLY A 42 11.98 -16.53 -8.57
C GLY A 42 13.44 -16.68 -8.14
N TYR A 43 13.88 -15.86 -7.16
CA TYR A 43 15.23 -16.00 -6.60
C TYR A 43 15.43 -17.33 -5.87
N ARG A 44 14.44 -17.76 -5.06
CA ARG A 44 14.45 -19.08 -4.40
C ARG A 44 14.59 -20.20 -5.42
N PHE A 45 13.76 -20.16 -6.48
CA PHE A 45 13.77 -21.18 -7.52
C PHE A 45 15.14 -21.25 -8.21
N SER A 46 15.71 -20.12 -8.60
CA SER A 46 17.01 -20.05 -9.28
C SER A 46 18.20 -20.51 -8.41
N ASN A 47 18.07 -20.45 -7.09
CA ASN A 47 19.15 -20.81 -6.17
C ASN A 47 18.86 -22.10 -5.37
N ASN A 48 17.78 -22.84 -5.73
CA ASN A 48 17.38 -24.10 -5.09
C ASN A 48 17.16 -23.97 -3.55
N ILE A 49 16.63 -22.82 -3.09
CA ILE A 49 16.33 -22.56 -1.67
C ILE A 49 14.84 -22.74 -1.44
N SER A 50 14.42 -23.87 -0.86
CA SER A 50 13.00 -24.19 -0.66
C SER A 50 12.34 -23.40 0.48
N LEU A 51 13.06 -23.19 1.59
CA LEU A 51 12.56 -22.54 2.81
C LEU A 51 13.63 -21.64 3.47
N GLY A 52 13.17 -20.66 4.25
CA GLY A 52 14.07 -19.72 4.93
C GLY A 52 14.83 -18.85 3.93
N ASP A 53 15.98 -18.37 4.30
CA ASP A 53 16.89 -17.59 3.45
C ASP A 53 18.12 -18.39 2.97
N GLY A 54 18.27 -19.62 3.49
CA GLY A 54 19.42 -20.47 3.17
C GLY A 54 20.78 -19.86 3.56
N GLY A 55 20.82 -18.85 4.40
CA GLY A 55 22.02 -18.06 4.72
C GLY A 55 22.40 -17.04 3.64
N ASP A 56 21.58 -16.89 2.59
CA ASP A 56 21.78 -15.96 1.49
C ASP A 56 21.30 -14.54 1.86
N LYS A 57 22.22 -13.58 1.92
CA LYS A 57 21.94 -12.21 2.30
C LYS A 57 21.05 -11.47 1.29
N GLU A 58 21.14 -11.79 0.01
CA GLU A 58 20.31 -11.18 -1.02
C GLU A 58 18.87 -11.66 -0.89
N LEU A 59 18.67 -12.97 -0.71
CA LEU A 59 17.35 -13.53 -0.47
C LEU A 59 16.74 -12.97 0.82
N LEU A 60 17.54 -12.89 1.91
CA LEU A 60 17.09 -12.30 3.17
C LEU A 60 16.60 -10.86 2.96
N ASN A 61 17.32 -10.04 2.21
CA ASN A 61 16.92 -8.66 1.92
C ASN A 61 15.60 -8.62 1.11
N ARG A 62 15.42 -9.50 0.12
CA ARG A 62 14.18 -9.61 -0.65
C ARG A 62 13.00 -10.01 0.22
N ILE A 63 13.18 -11.00 1.09
CA ILE A 63 12.16 -11.44 2.07
C ILE A 63 11.80 -10.28 3.01
N ARG A 64 12.78 -9.56 3.55
CA ARG A 64 12.57 -8.41 4.45
C ARG A 64 11.87 -7.26 3.75
N GLY A 65 12.25 -6.95 2.49
CA GLY A 65 11.59 -5.92 1.70
C GLY A 65 10.12 -6.24 1.43
N HIS A 66 9.82 -7.47 1.02
CA HIS A 66 8.46 -7.94 0.82
C HIS A 66 7.67 -8.01 2.13
N GLY A 67 8.27 -8.56 3.21
CA GLY A 67 7.64 -8.63 4.54
C GLY A 67 7.22 -7.24 5.03
N ASN A 68 8.12 -6.26 5.00
CA ASN A 68 7.79 -4.89 5.41
C ASN A 68 6.69 -4.24 4.55
N PHE A 69 6.61 -4.58 3.26
CA PHE A 69 5.53 -4.12 2.41
C PHE A 69 4.18 -4.67 2.85
N ILE A 70 4.07 -5.99 3.05
CA ILE A 70 2.80 -6.63 3.44
C ILE A 70 2.37 -6.34 4.89
N GLU A 71 3.29 -5.93 5.76
CA GLU A 71 2.98 -5.52 7.14
C GLU A 71 2.29 -4.14 7.19
N GLN A 72 2.64 -3.22 6.29
CA GLN A 72 2.20 -1.82 6.37
C GLN A 72 1.06 -1.49 5.38
N VAL A 73 1.10 -2.06 4.19
CA VAL A 73 0.18 -1.69 3.10
C VAL A 73 -1.28 -2.04 3.40
N PRO A 74 -1.63 -3.22 3.96
CA PRO A 74 -3.03 -3.57 4.17
C PRO A 74 -3.76 -2.59 5.08
N ILE A 75 -3.17 -2.20 6.20
CA ILE A 75 -3.82 -1.24 7.12
C ILE A 75 -3.95 0.14 6.47
N ALA A 76 -2.95 0.58 5.71
CA ALA A 76 -3.01 1.85 5.00
C ALA A 76 -4.13 1.85 3.94
N LEU A 77 -4.27 0.77 3.16
CA LEU A 77 -5.33 0.64 2.15
C LEU A 77 -6.73 0.59 2.78
N VAL A 78 -6.89 -0.09 3.93
CA VAL A 78 -8.16 -0.09 4.68
C VAL A 78 -8.52 1.32 5.14
N LEU A 79 -7.57 2.08 5.69
CA LEU A 79 -7.80 3.45 6.13
C LEU A 79 -8.12 4.38 4.95
N LEU A 80 -7.44 4.23 3.81
CA LEU A 80 -7.76 4.98 2.60
C LEU A 80 -9.17 4.65 2.10
N LEU A 81 -9.54 3.37 2.03
CA LEU A 81 -10.89 2.96 1.64
C LEU A 81 -11.97 3.59 2.55
N LEU A 82 -11.75 3.57 3.87
CA LEU A 82 -12.71 4.15 4.81
C LEU A 82 -12.81 5.67 4.65
N ASN A 83 -11.70 6.37 4.37
CA ASN A 83 -11.72 7.80 4.06
C ASN A 83 -12.46 8.12 2.77
N ASP A 84 -12.26 7.31 1.72
CA ASP A 84 -12.96 7.44 0.44
C ASP A 84 -14.47 7.26 0.62
N LEU A 85 -14.88 6.21 1.35
CA LEU A 85 -16.28 5.96 1.73
C LEU A 85 -16.86 7.09 2.60
N ASN A 86 -16.03 7.76 3.39
CA ASN A 86 -16.44 8.91 4.22
C ASN A 86 -16.48 10.24 3.43
N GLY A 87 -16.17 10.20 2.13
CA GLY A 87 -16.26 11.35 1.23
C GLY A 87 -15.05 12.28 1.25
N LEU A 88 -13.87 11.76 1.62
CA LEU A 88 -12.64 12.53 1.49
C LEU A 88 -12.40 12.89 0.01
N SER A 89 -11.97 14.13 -0.25
CA SER A 89 -11.80 14.61 -1.63
C SER A 89 -10.75 13.78 -2.40
N ASP A 90 -10.97 13.59 -3.70
CA ASP A 90 -10.07 12.85 -4.60
C ASP A 90 -8.64 13.37 -4.53
N MET A 91 -8.46 14.70 -4.45
CA MET A 91 -7.14 15.31 -4.31
C MET A 91 -6.41 14.82 -3.04
N ALA A 92 -7.11 14.75 -1.91
CA ALA A 92 -6.53 14.25 -0.66
C ALA A 92 -6.22 12.75 -0.76
N MET A 93 -7.13 11.97 -1.35
CA MET A 93 -6.96 10.54 -1.59
C MET A 93 -5.73 10.25 -2.47
N TYR A 94 -5.60 10.92 -3.61
CA TYR A 94 -4.44 10.75 -4.49
C TYR A 94 -3.14 11.23 -3.84
N THR A 95 -3.19 12.28 -3.01
CA THR A 95 -2.02 12.75 -2.26
C THR A 95 -1.55 11.70 -1.25
N LEU A 96 -2.45 11.21 -0.42
CA LEU A 96 -2.14 10.17 0.59
C LEU A 96 -1.66 8.88 -0.08
N GLY A 97 -2.36 8.42 -1.10
CA GLY A 97 -1.99 7.23 -1.88
C GLY A 97 -0.64 7.38 -2.58
N GLY A 98 -0.36 8.54 -3.15
CA GLY A 98 0.91 8.87 -3.79
C GLY A 98 2.09 8.90 -2.81
N VAL A 99 1.92 9.54 -1.65
CA VAL A 99 2.93 9.53 -0.57
C VAL A 99 3.20 8.11 -0.11
N LEU A 100 2.15 7.31 0.12
CA LEU A 100 2.27 5.91 0.49
C LEU A 100 3.04 5.12 -0.57
N LEU A 101 2.68 5.27 -1.85
CA LEU A 101 3.29 4.57 -2.97
C LEU A 101 4.79 4.85 -3.07
N VAL A 102 5.17 6.13 -3.12
CA VAL A 102 6.57 6.54 -3.19
C VAL A 102 7.34 6.03 -1.97
N SER A 103 6.76 6.17 -0.79
CA SER A 103 7.38 5.69 0.46
C SER A 103 7.64 4.19 0.43
N ARG A 104 6.68 3.38 -0.06
CA ARG A 104 6.83 1.91 -0.12
C ARG A 104 7.85 1.46 -1.17
N ILE A 105 7.87 2.09 -2.33
CA ILE A 105 8.88 1.81 -3.37
C ILE A 105 10.28 2.16 -2.86
N VAL A 106 10.47 3.37 -2.33
CA VAL A 106 11.77 3.80 -1.79
C VAL A 106 12.23 2.88 -0.66
N HIS A 107 11.34 2.55 0.27
CA HIS A 107 11.67 1.65 1.39
C HIS A 107 12.10 0.26 0.91
N TYR A 108 11.36 -0.32 -0.05
CA TYR A 108 11.71 -1.61 -0.65
C TYR A 108 13.09 -1.56 -1.32
N LEU A 109 13.36 -0.53 -2.12
CA LEU A 109 14.66 -0.35 -2.79
C LEU A 109 15.80 -0.17 -1.78
N MET A 110 15.58 0.57 -0.69
CA MET A 110 16.57 0.75 0.37
C MET A 110 17.00 -0.57 1.02
N ILE A 111 16.07 -1.52 1.15
CA ILE A 111 16.38 -2.84 1.74
C ILE A 111 17.08 -3.74 0.71
N THR A 112 16.65 -3.68 -0.57
CA THR A 112 17.06 -4.68 -1.57
C THR A 112 18.26 -4.28 -2.42
N THR A 113 18.57 -2.98 -2.60
CA THR A 113 19.59 -2.54 -3.56
C THR A 113 20.86 -1.93 -2.94
N ARG A 114 20.83 -1.47 -1.71
CA ARG A 114 21.95 -0.77 -1.03
C ARG A 114 22.56 0.42 -1.79
N SER A 115 21.97 0.84 -2.90
CA SER A 115 22.52 1.90 -3.78
C SER A 115 22.01 3.30 -3.44
N LEU A 116 21.05 3.42 -2.53
CA LEU A 116 20.43 4.69 -2.17
C LEU A 116 20.99 5.24 -0.83
N PRO A 117 20.97 6.57 -0.64
CA PRO A 117 21.42 7.20 0.62
C PRO A 117 20.65 6.69 1.83
N MET A 118 21.36 6.34 2.91
CA MET A 118 20.78 5.76 4.15
C MET A 118 19.67 6.61 4.77
N VAL A 119 19.67 7.94 4.57
CA VAL A 119 18.63 8.85 5.07
C VAL A 119 17.25 8.58 4.48
N LEU A 120 17.17 8.01 3.29
CA LEU A 120 15.88 7.68 2.65
C LEU A 120 15.13 6.57 3.37
N ARG A 121 15.80 5.72 4.14
CA ARG A 121 15.16 4.66 4.89
C ARG A 121 14.23 5.20 5.99
N PRO A 122 14.68 6.04 6.94
CA PRO A 122 13.77 6.65 7.90
C PRO A 122 12.73 7.56 7.24
N LEU A 123 13.08 8.34 6.20
CA LEU A 123 12.14 9.21 5.50
C LEU A 123 10.98 8.42 4.87
N SER A 124 11.27 7.29 4.22
CA SER A 124 10.24 6.43 3.65
C SER A 124 9.33 5.80 4.71
N MET A 125 9.88 5.50 5.89
CA MET A 125 9.08 5.03 7.03
C MET A 125 8.18 6.15 7.56
N ILE A 126 8.70 7.37 7.72
CA ILE A 126 7.92 8.55 8.14
C ILE A 126 6.77 8.80 7.16
N GLY A 127 7.02 8.74 5.85
CA GLY A 127 5.97 8.90 4.85
C GLY A 127 4.86 7.86 4.97
N THR A 128 5.20 6.59 5.22
CA THR A 128 4.21 5.53 5.43
C THR A 128 3.41 5.71 6.72
N LEU A 129 4.10 5.88 7.84
CA LEU A 129 3.45 6.06 9.15
C LEU A 129 2.65 7.36 9.18
N GLY A 130 3.17 8.43 8.55
CA GLY A 130 2.46 9.68 8.37
C GLY A 130 1.14 9.50 7.61
N THR A 131 1.15 8.77 6.49
CA THR A 131 -0.08 8.46 5.75
C THR A 131 -1.07 7.69 6.62
N ILE A 132 -0.63 6.67 7.37
CA ILE A 132 -1.49 5.88 8.27
C ILE A 132 -2.10 6.78 9.35
N LEU A 133 -1.27 7.59 10.04
CA LEU A 133 -1.73 8.46 11.12
C LEU A 133 -2.68 9.56 10.62
N VAL A 134 -2.35 10.22 9.50
CA VAL A 134 -3.22 11.24 8.90
C VAL A 134 -4.53 10.62 8.46
N SER A 135 -4.51 9.47 7.78
CA SER A 135 -5.74 8.78 7.37
C SER A 135 -6.60 8.37 8.57
N ALA A 136 -5.99 7.90 9.65
CA ALA A 136 -6.71 7.57 10.88
C ALA A 136 -7.31 8.80 11.55
N PHE A 137 -6.57 9.92 11.59
CA PHE A 137 -7.05 11.19 12.14
C PHE A 137 -8.26 11.72 11.37
N LEU A 138 -8.20 11.73 10.04
CA LEU A 138 -9.29 12.21 9.17
C LEU A 138 -10.57 11.37 9.25
N LEU A 139 -10.51 10.14 9.78
CA LEU A 139 -11.70 9.32 10.01
C LEU A 139 -12.44 9.69 11.30
N VAL A 140 -11.74 10.30 12.26
CA VAL A 140 -12.29 10.55 13.60
C VAL A 140 -12.69 12.02 13.78
N PHE A 141 -12.02 12.94 13.09
CA PHE A 141 -12.17 14.39 13.22
C PHE A 141 -12.49 15.05 11.87
#